data_f6a2b5ea426b8c522a424812d76a6b4b
#
_entry.id   f6a2b5ea426b8c522a424812d76a6b4b
#
_cell.length_a   1.000
_cell.length_b   1.000
_cell.length_c   1.000
_cell.angle_alpha   90.00
_cell.angle_beta   90.00
_cell.angle_gamma   90.00
#
_symmetry.space_group_name_H-M   'P 1'
#
loop_
_entity.id
_entity.type
_entity.pdbx_description
1 polymer ?
#
loop_
_entity_poly.entity_id
_entity_poly.type
_entity_poly.pdbx_seq_one_letter_code
_entity_poly.pdbx_strand_id
1 'polypeptide(L)'
;MQNGHMILRVDPRLPLVWRSPTSAQFGIDPPVVVLPDVTEAQEKILSALVAGISRSGLEMLASTHPHECNDLIDSLSPVLVATPPAPPNAHVAVLGSGTLVDSIARILSASPVTVEVAAAPGELDQPDPDLVILAGHFVIPPSVHSHWLRRDIPHLPVVVSDSAAEVGPVVTPGITGCLLCVDMHRRDADPSWPAIATQLMGRTSLAETPTLVAEAAAETSRMALHRLGRVGYSVFDQTPADATSSVRIDHATGRRDESLRFRHPDCGCQHVTNVTSSDPDPERRRGIDWGRDAHPGLFVH
;
A
#
# COMPACT_ATOMS: atom_id res chain seq x y z
N MET A 1 4.90 -29.99 0.65
CA MET A 1 5.85 -29.14 -0.07
C MET A 1 5.28 -28.92 -1.48
N GLN A 2 4.50 -27.85 -1.68
CA GLN A 2 4.01 -27.51 -3.02
C GLN A 2 5.04 -26.59 -3.66
N ASN A 3 5.87 -27.14 -4.56
CA ASN A 3 6.66 -26.34 -5.50
C ASN A 3 5.69 -25.67 -6.48
N GLY A 4 5.09 -24.54 -6.09
CA GLY A 4 4.37 -23.70 -7.02
C GLY A 4 5.34 -23.23 -8.09
N HIS A 5 5.06 -23.53 -9.36
CA HIS A 5 5.87 -23.11 -10.49
C HIS A 5 5.84 -21.58 -10.58
N MET A 6 6.86 -20.95 -9.99
CA MET A 6 7.07 -19.50 -10.14
C MET A 6 7.36 -19.20 -11.60
N ILE A 7 6.51 -18.39 -12.21
CA ILE A 7 6.69 -17.90 -13.58
C ILE A 7 7.40 -16.56 -13.50
N LEU A 8 8.56 -16.47 -14.12
CA LEU A 8 9.31 -15.24 -14.34
C LEU A 8 8.86 -14.61 -15.65
N ARG A 9 8.54 -13.34 -15.61
CA ARG A 9 8.19 -12.59 -16.82
C ARG A 9 8.55 -11.12 -16.67
N VAL A 10 8.63 -10.44 -17.80
CA VAL A 10 8.67 -8.97 -17.82
C VAL A 10 7.32 -8.42 -17.32
N ASP A 11 7.36 -7.34 -16.57
CA ASP A 11 6.15 -6.62 -16.17
C ASP A 11 5.34 -6.23 -17.40
N PRO A 12 4.12 -6.76 -17.58
CA PRO A 12 3.31 -6.51 -18.78
C PRO A 12 2.90 -5.05 -18.97
N ARG A 13 3.08 -4.21 -17.93
CA ARG A 13 2.85 -2.76 -18.01
C ARG A 13 3.99 -2.04 -18.75
N LEU A 14 5.17 -2.68 -18.88
CA LEU A 14 6.35 -2.12 -19.52
C LEU A 14 6.48 -2.71 -20.93
N PRO A 15 6.04 -2.02 -21.98
CA PRO A 15 6.14 -2.52 -23.34
C PRO A 15 7.62 -2.68 -23.74
N LEU A 16 7.92 -3.82 -24.38
CA LEU A 16 9.18 -4.01 -25.09
C LEU A 16 9.06 -3.30 -26.46
N VAL A 17 9.96 -2.37 -26.74
CA VAL A 17 10.05 -1.69 -28.05
C VAL A 17 11.47 -1.73 -28.56
N TRP A 18 11.60 -1.89 -29.88
CA TRP A 18 12.89 -1.87 -30.59
C TRP A 18 13.24 -0.45 -31.01
N ARG A 19 14.43 0.01 -30.63
CA ARG A 19 15.00 1.31 -31.01
C ARG A 19 15.77 1.24 -32.33
N SER A 20 16.31 0.06 -32.60
CA SER A 20 17.00 -0.33 -33.84
C SER A 20 16.88 -1.86 -33.99
N PRO A 21 17.39 -2.46 -35.09
CA PRO A 21 17.39 -3.92 -35.21
C PRO A 21 18.10 -4.68 -34.11
N THR A 22 19.00 -4.04 -33.37
CA THR A 22 19.79 -4.66 -32.29
C THR A 22 19.64 -3.97 -30.95
N SER A 23 18.83 -2.90 -30.87
CA SER A 23 18.65 -2.19 -29.59
C SER A 23 17.17 -2.21 -29.15
N ALA A 24 16.94 -2.58 -27.92
CA ALA A 24 15.61 -2.69 -27.34
C ALA A 24 15.49 -1.89 -26.04
N GLN A 25 14.26 -1.51 -25.66
CA GLN A 25 13.99 -0.92 -24.34
C GLN A 25 12.68 -1.46 -23.76
N PHE A 26 12.62 -1.42 -22.43
CA PHE A 26 11.40 -1.65 -21.68
C PHE A 26 10.93 -0.37 -21.01
N GLY A 27 9.64 -0.09 -21.16
CA GLY A 27 9.03 1.15 -20.70
C GLY A 27 9.30 2.32 -21.67
N ILE A 28 8.48 3.37 -21.55
CA ILE A 28 8.52 4.54 -22.46
C ILE A 28 8.66 5.84 -21.68
N ASP A 29 8.02 5.95 -20.51
CA ASP A 29 7.91 7.20 -19.77
C ASP A 29 8.25 7.03 -18.26
N PRO A 30 9.53 7.14 -17.89
CA PRO A 30 10.75 7.02 -18.71
C PRO A 30 11.09 5.55 -19.07
N PRO A 31 12.04 5.31 -19.98
CA PRO A 31 12.57 3.96 -20.18
C PRO A 31 13.18 3.41 -18.86
N VAL A 32 12.78 2.20 -18.50
CA VAL A 32 13.26 1.55 -17.27
C VAL A 32 14.57 0.81 -17.52
N VAL A 33 14.65 0.10 -18.65
CA VAL A 33 15.85 -0.62 -19.10
C VAL A 33 16.07 -0.36 -20.58
N VAL A 34 17.31 -0.11 -20.97
CA VAL A 34 17.74 0.01 -22.37
C VAL A 34 18.84 -1.02 -22.61
N LEU A 35 18.63 -1.87 -23.63
CA LEU A 35 19.60 -2.87 -24.10
C LEU A 35 20.19 -2.37 -25.44
N PRO A 36 21.47 -1.95 -25.48
CA PRO A 36 22.05 -1.33 -26.64
C PRO A 36 22.31 -2.33 -27.79
N ASP A 37 22.74 -3.55 -27.41
CA ASP A 37 23.12 -4.58 -28.40
C ASP A 37 22.51 -5.91 -27.95
N VAL A 38 21.42 -6.30 -28.58
CA VAL A 38 20.70 -7.56 -28.31
C VAL A 38 21.11 -8.58 -29.35
N THR A 39 21.66 -9.71 -28.89
CA THR A 39 22.01 -10.84 -29.77
C THR A 39 20.77 -11.67 -30.10
N GLU A 40 20.84 -12.53 -31.12
CA GLU A 40 19.75 -13.42 -31.52
C GLU A 40 19.39 -14.39 -30.36
N ALA A 41 20.40 -14.83 -29.58
CA ALA A 41 20.17 -15.67 -28.36
C ALA A 41 19.40 -14.91 -27.30
N GLN A 42 19.78 -13.66 -27.04
CA GLN A 42 19.08 -12.78 -26.08
C GLN A 42 17.67 -12.44 -26.54
N GLU A 43 17.42 -12.26 -27.82
CA GLU A 43 16.07 -12.02 -28.35
C GLU A 43 15.11 -13.17 -28.06
N LYS A 44 15.59 -14.43 -28.17
CA LYS A 44 14.80 -15.61 -27.78
C LYS A 44 14.44 -15.62 -26.30
N ILE A 45 15.40 -15.25 -25.44
CA ILE A 45 15.19 -15.15 -24.00
C ILE A 45 14.21 -14.02 -23.68
N LEU A 46 14.36 -12.83 -24.31
CA LEU A 46 13.43 -11.71 -24.15
C LEU A 46 12.01 -12.10 -24.55
N SER A 47 11.84 -12.79 -25.65
CA SER A 47 10.53 -13.26 -26.12
C SER A 47 9.89 -14.22 -25.12
N ALA A 48 10.68 -15.14 -24.54
CA ALA A 48 10.22 -16.08 -23.52
C ALA A 48 9.84 -15.37 -22.21
N LEU A 49 10.64 -14.36 -21.80
CA LEU A 49 10.35 -13.56 -20.61
C LEU A 49 9.11 -12.67 -20.78
N VAL A 50 8.87 -12.14 -21.96
CA VAL A 50 7.63 -11.39 -22.27
C VAL A 50 6.41 -12.31 -22.20
N ALA A 51 6.51 -13.52 -22.71
CA ALA A 51 5.44 -14.52 -22.64
C ALA A 51 5.24 -15.09 -21.24
N GLY A 52 6.29 -15.09 -20.42
CA GLY A 52 6.35 -15.74 -19.13
C GLY A 52 6.93 -17.15 -19.21
N ILE A 53 7.99 -17.40 -18.44
CA ILE A 53 8.74 -18.66 -18.46
C ILE A 53 8.95 -19.19 -17.04
N SER A 54 8.88 -20.52 -16.88
CA SER A 54 9.27 -21.16 -15.63
C SER A 54 10.78 -21.10 -15.44
N ARG A 55 11.25 -21.18 -14.18
CA ARG A 55 12.67 -21.22 -13.87
C ARG A 55 13.40 -22.33 -14.64
N SER A 56 12.82 -23.52 -14.69
CA SER A 56 13.39 -24.64 -15.45
C SER A 56 13.42 -24.41 -16.95
N GLY A 57 12.40 -23.73 -17.50
CA GLY A 57 12.40 -23.34 -18.91
C GLY A 57 13.48 -22.31 -19.23
N LEU A 58 13.71 -21.36 -18.33
CA LEU A 58 14.78 -20.38 -18.45
C LEU A 58 16.17 -21.04 -18.37
N GLU A 59 16.38 -21.94 -17.43
CA GLU A 59 17.62 -22.72 -17.31
C GLU A 59 17.91 -23.55 -18.57
N MET A 60 16.86 -24.09 -19.19
CA MET A 60 16.98 -24.82 -20.46
C MET A 60 17.41 -23.90 -21.61
N LEU A 61 16.83 -22.70 -21.75
CA LEU A 61 17.24 -21.71 -22.73
C LEU A 61 18.65 -21.19 -22.47
N ALA A 62 19.02 -21.02 -21.22
CA ALA A 62 20.33 -20.56 -20.81
C ALA A 62 21.44 -21.61 -21.01
N SER A 63 21.09 -22.90 -21.12
CA SER A 63 22.08 -23.98 -21.21
C SER A 63 23.03 -23.89 -22.41
N THR A 64 22.59 -23.25 -23.48
CA THR A 64 23.41 -23.02 -24.69
C THR A 64 24.28 -21.77 -24.61
N HIS A 65 23.89 -20.76 -23.83
CA HIS A 65 24.57 -19.46 -23.68
C HIS A 65 24.48 -18.95 -22.24
N PRO A 66 25.06 -19.63 -21.24
CA PRO A 66 24.80 -19.36 -19.83
C PRO A 66 25.26 -17.97 -19.39
N HIS A 67 26.38 -17.46 -19.88
CA HIS A 67 26.88 -16.13 -19.52
C HIS A 67 26.00 -15.01 -20.08
N GLU A 68 25.63 -15.09 -21.36
CA GLU A 68 24.77 -14.09 -22.00
C GLU A 68 23.38 -14.04 -21.34
N CYS A 69 22.88 -15.19 -20.88
CA CYS A 69 21.60 -15.27 -20.19
C CYS A 69 21.66 -14.59 -18.81
N ASN A 70 22.69 -14.86 -18.03
CA ASN A 70 22.83 -14.27 -16.70
C ASN A 70 23.00 -12.76 -16.77
N ASP A 71 23.86 -12.26 -17.65
CA ASP A 71 24.09 -10.82 -17.83
C ASP A 71 22.80 -10.11 -18.28
N LEU A 72 22.02 -10.77 -19.14
CA LEU A 72 20.73 -10.25 -19.59
C LEU A 72 19.71 -10.23 -18.44
N ILE A 73 19.60 -11.31 -17.65
CA ILE A 73 18.69 -11.38 -16.50
C ILE A 73 19.02 -10.31 -15.46
N ASP A 74 20.29 -10.11 -15.16
CA ASP A 74 20.75 -9.07 -14.23
C ASP A 74 20.38 -7.67 -14.74
N SER A 75 20.56 -7.41 -16.04
CA SER A 75 20.17 -6.16 -16.69
C SER A 75 18.66 -5.94 -16.66
N LEU A 76 17.88 -7.01 -16.74
CA LEU A 76 16.41 -6.97 -16.74
C LEU A 76 15.81 -6.98 -15.34
N SER A 77 16.60 -7.14 -14.28
CA SER A 77 16.08 -7.23 -12.91
C SER A 77 15.08 -6.13 -12.53
N PRO A 78 15.22 -4.86 -12.99
CA PRO A 78 14.24 -3.79 -12.69
C PRO A 78 12.87 -3.98 -13.35
N VAL A 79 12.80 -4.81 -14.39
CA VAL A 79 11.57 -5.03 -15.19
C VAL A 79 11.01 -6.43 -15.03
N LEU A 80 11.73 -7.32 -14.33
CA LEU A 80 11.28 -8.69 -14.09
C LEU A 80 10.34 -8.76 -12.90
N VAL A 81 9.23 -9.46 -13.08
CA VAL A 81 8.28 -9.78 -12.01
C VAL A 81 8.15 -11.30 -11.91
N ALA A 82 8.29 -11.79 -10.68
CA ALA A 82 7.91 -13.14 -10.36
C ALA A 82 6.42 -13.13 -10.05
N THR A 83 5.61 -13.83 -10.83
CA THR A 83 4.20 -13.99 -10.53
C THR A 83 4.06 -15.22 -9.66
N PRO A 84 3.83 -15.06 -8.34
CA PRO A 84 3.37 -16.17 -7.52
C PRO A 84 2.01 -16.67 -8.06
N PRO A 85 1.59 -17.89 -7.75
CA PRO A 85 0.22 -18.32 -8.00
C PRO A 85 -0.72 -17.26 -7.42
N ALA A 86 -1.79 -16.95 -8.15
CA ALA A 86 -2.75 -15.91 -7.74
C ALA A 86 -3.12 -16.16 -6.27
N PRO A 87 -2.91 -15.19 -5.38
CA PRO A 87 -3.29 -15.36 -4.00
C PRO A 87 -4.80 -15.59 -3.94
N PRO A 88 -5.33 -16.33 -2.94
CA PRO A 88 -6.76 -16.53 -2.79
C PRO A 88 -7.48 -15.18 -2.82
N ASN A 89 -8.73 -15.13 -3.28
CA ASN A 89 -9.52 -13.91 -3.29
C ASN A 89 -9.51 -13.29 -1.88
N ALA A 90 -8.94 -12.09 -1.77
CA ALA A 90 -8.96 -11.37 -0.52
C ALA A 90 -10.35 -10.79 -0.28
N HIS A 91 -10.80 -10.84 0.97
CA HIS A 91 -12.05 -10.23 1.41
C HIS A 91 -11.78 -8.84 1.98
N VAL A 92 -12.45 -7.83 1.43
CA VAL A 92 -12.36 -6.43 1.86
C VAL A 92 -13.72 -5.98 2.36
N ALA A 93 -13.79 -5.56 3.61
CA ALA A 93 -14.98 -4.90 4.14
C ALA A 93 -14.83 -3.38 4.01
N VAL A 94 -15.87 -2.71 3.51
CA VAL A 94 -15.95 -1.24 3.45
C VAL A 94 -17.03 -0.79 4.41
N LEU A 95 -16.63 -0.12 5.49
CA LEU A 95 -17.53 0.35 6.54
C LEU A 95 -17.84 1.84 6.39
N GLY A 96 -19.11 2.15 6.45
CA GLY A 96 -19.65 3.50 6.31
C GLY A 96 -20.84 3.54 5.37
N SER A 97 -21.19 4.73 4.90
CA SER A 97 -22.30 4.95 3.98
C SER A 97 -22.05 6.16 3.09
N GLY A 98 -22.79 6.27 1.99
CA GLY A 98 -22.73 7.40 1.08
C GLY A 98 -21.83 7.20 -0.12
N THR A 99 -21.70 8.28 -0.90
CA THR A 99 -21.08 8.25 -2.24
C THR A 99 -19.61 7.82 -2.26
N LEU A 100 -18.88 8.12 -1.20
CA LEU A 100 -17.49 7.70 -1.04
C LEU A 100 -17.40 6.18 -0.90
N VAL A 101 -18.22 5.58 -0.04
CA VAL A 101 -18.28 4.11 0.18
C VAL A 101 -18.66 3.40 -1.12
N ASP A 102 -19.71 3.86 -1.80
CA ASP A 102 -20.17 3.29 -3.07
C ASP A 102 -19.08 3.35 -4.15
N SER A 103 -18.31 4.45 -4.19
CA SER A 103 -17.25 4.64 -5.16
C SER A 103 -16.05 3.72 -4.87
N ILE A 104 -15.65 3.56 -3.60
CA ILE A 104 -14.62 2.63 -3.18
C ILE A 104 -15.03 1.19 -3.53
N ALA A 105 -16.23 0.79 -3.14
CA ALA A 105 -16.75 -0.56 -3.39
C ALA A 105 -16.77 -0.88 -4.88
N ARG A 106 -17.23 0.05 -5.71
CA ARG A 106 -17.28 -0.11 -7.17
C ARG A 106 -15.88 -0.30 -7.78
N ILE A 107 -14.89 0.48 -7.33
CA ILE A 107 -13.50 0.36 -7.85
C ILE A 107 -12.90 -0.98 -7.42
N LEU A 108 -13.06 -1.36 -6.16
CA LEU A 108 -12.51 -2.61 -5.64
C LEU A 108 -13.18 -3.83 -6.26
N SER A 109 -14.50 -3.81 -6.51
CA SER A 109 -15.21 -4.89 -7.17
C SER A 109 -14.78 -5.15 -8.61
N ALA A 110 -14.11 -4.17 -9.25
CA ALA A 110 -13.47 -4.36 -10.56
C ALA A 110 -12.09 -5.04 -10.47
N SER A 111 -11.63 -5.35 -9.27
CA SER A 111 -10.32 -5.97 -8.98
C SER A 111 -10.54 -7.40 -8.43
N PRO A 112 -9.49 -8.27 -8.41
CA PRO A 112 -9.62 -9.64 -7.92
C PRO A 112 -9.70 -9.71 -6.38
N VAL A 113 -10.72 -9.09 -5.80
CA VAL A 113 -11.06 -9.09 -4.37
C VAL A 113 -12.58 -9.25 -4.20
N THR A 114 -13.00 -9.85 -3.10
CA THR A 114 -14.40 -9.88 -2.69
C THR A 114 -14.66 -8.66 -1.83
N VAL A 115 -15.70 -7.89 -2.13
CA VAL A 115 -16.05 -6.66 -1.41
C VAL A 115 -17.36 -6.82 -0.70
N GLU A 116 -17.39 -6.49 0.58
CA GLU A 116 -18.59 -6.41 1.40
C GLU A 116 -18.75 -4.98 1.95
N VAL A 117 -19.95 -4.41 1.85
CA VAL A 117 -20.26 -3.07 2.37
C VAL A 117 -21.23 -3.20 3.53
N ALA A 118 -20.91 -2.54 4.66
CA ALA A 118 -21.77 -2.49 5.83
C ALA A 118 -21.68 -1.12 6.51
N ALA A 119 -22.72 -0.72 7.24
CA ALA A 119 -22.67 0.51 8.02
C ALA A 119 -21.88 0.32 9.33
N ALA A 120 -21.89 -0.88 9.88
CA ALA A 120 -21.25 -1.20 11.15
C ALA A 120 -20.62 -2.62 11.14
N PRO A 121 -19.61 -2.86 11.99
CA PRO A 121 -18.94 -4.17 12.04
C PRO A 121 -19.86 -5.37 12.28
N GLY A 122 -20.95 -5.18 13.05
CA GLY A 122 -21.91 -6.25 13.35
C GLY A 122 -22.86 -6.63 12.23
N GLU A 123 -22.81 -5.92 11.12
CA GLU A 123 -23.64 -6.18 9.92
C GLU A 123 -22.90 -6.99 8.87
N LEU A 124 -21.61 -7.28 9.09
CA LEU A 124 -20.81 -8.08 8.16
C LEU A 124 -21.21 -9.56 8.23
N ASP A 125 -21.42 -10.16 7.06
CA ASP A 125 -21.64 -11.61 6.92
C ASP A 125 -20.36 -12.40 7.23
N GLN A 126 -19.20 -11.84 6.83
CA GLN A 126 -17.88 -12.38 7.12
C GLN A 126 -17.16 -11.52 8.17
N PRO A 127 -17.03 -12.00 9.40
CA PRO A 127 -16.52 -11.18 10.51
C PRO A 127 -15.01 -10.93 10.48
N ASP A 128 -14.23 -11.69 9.68
CA ASP A 128 -12.76 -11.62 9.63
C ASP A 128 -12.27 -11.30 8.19
N PRO A 129 -12.45 -10.05 7.71
CA PRO A 129 -11.91 -9.66 6.42
C PRO A 129 -10.38 -9.53 6.45
N ASP A 130 -9.73 -9.67 5.29
CA ASP A 130 -8.28 -9.46 5.14
C ASP A 130 -7.88 -7.99 5.29
N LEU A 131 -8.81 -7.07 5.01
CA LEU A 131 -8.66 -5.63 5.18
C LEU A 131 -10.02 -4.98 5.40
N VAL A 132 -10.06 -4.01 6.32
CA VAL A 132 -11.22 -3.14 6.53
C VAL A 132 -10.93 -1.73 6.09
N ILE A 133 -11.80 -1.13 5.30
CA ILE A 133 -11.77 0.30 4.98
C ILE A 133 -12.80 1.01 5.88
N LEU A 134 -12.34 2.02 6.59
CA LEU A 134 -13.15 2.81 7.52
C LEU A 134 -13.43 4.18 6.89
N ALA A 135 -14.57 4.35 6.24
CA ALA A 135 -14.96 5.61 5.65
C ALA A 135 -15.76 6.45 6.65
N GLY A 136 -15.41 7.73 6.76
CA GLY A 136 -16.08 8.64 7.68
C GLY A 136 -15.76 10.10 7.43
N HIS A 137 -16.37 10.95 8.25
CA HIS A 137 -16.19 12.38 8.20
C HIS A 137 -15.55 12.88 9.49
N PHE A 138 -14.57 13.78 9.37
CA PHE A 138 -13.81 14.43 10.43
C PHE A 138 -13.05 13.47 11.34
N VAL A 139 -13.70 12.46 11.91
CA VAL A 139 -13.14 11.55 12.92
C VAL A 139 -13.71 10.14 12.75
N ILE A 140 -12.86 9.13 12.79
CA ILE A 140 -13.29 7.74 12.95
C ILE A 140 -13.44 7.45 14.46
N PRO A 141 -14.62 7.05 14.93
CA PRO A 141 -14.84 6.80 16.37
C PRO A 141 -13.85 5.77 16.92
N PRO A 142 -13.28 6.01 18.12
CA PRO A 142 -12.37 5.07 18.76
C PRO A 142 -12.94 3.65 18.94
N SER A 143 -14.24 3.53 19.16
CA SER A 143 -14.94 2.23 19.26
C SER A 143 -14.86 1.43 17.96
N VAL A 144 -14.86 2.11 16.80
CA VAL A 144 -14.83 1.46 15.49
C VAL A 144 -13.41 0.94 15.19
N HIS A 145 -12.39 1.82 15.22
CA HIS A 145 -11.05 1.38 14.86
C HIS A 145 -10.41 0.45 15.90
N SER A 146 -10.73 0.61 17.20
CA SER A 146 -10.23 -0.31 18.23
C SER A 146 -10.85 -1.70 18.15
N HIS A 147 -12.04 -1.84 17.57
CA HIS A 147 -12.64 -3.14 17.28
C HIS A 147 -11.72 -3.99 16.40
N TRP A 148 -11.23 -3.41 15.30
CA TRP A 148 -10.36 -4.10 14.34
C TRP A 148 -8.94 -4.29 14.88
N LEU A 149 -8.42 -3.30 15.61
CA LEU A 149 -7.11 -3.40 16.26
C LEU A 149 -7.05 -4.60 17.21
N ARG A 150 -8.11 -4.84 18.03
CA ARG A 150 -8.16 -5.97 18.96
C ARG A 150 -8.34 -7.33 18.31
N ARG A 151 -8.77 -7.37 17.05
CA ARG A 151 -8.94 -8.59 16.25
C ARG A 151 -7.74 -8.87 15.36
N ASP A 152 -6.67 -8.08 15.47
CA ASP A 152 -5.49 -8.13 14.60
C ASP A 152 -5.82 -7.98 13.10
N ILE A 153 -6.94 -7.32 12.78
CA ILE A 153 -7.37 -7.10 11.40
C ILE A 153 -6.81 -5.76 10.89
N PRO A 154 -6.05 -5.79 9.77
CA PRO A 154 -5.59 -4.57 9.11
C PRO A 154 -6.73 -3.66 8.71
N HIS A 155 -6.54 -2.34 8.87
CA HIS A 155 -7.58 -1.39 8.50
C HIS A 155 -7.02 -0.09 7.92
N LEU A 156 -7.77 0.52 7.01
CA LEU A 156 -7.43 1.71 6.25
C LEU A 156 -8.53 2.77 6.45
N PRO A 157 -8.27 3.86 7.18
CA PRO A 157 -9.23 4.96 7.27
C PRO A 157 -9.22 5.78 5.99
N VAL A 158 -10.39 6.34 5.67
CA VAL A 158 -10.56 7.43 4.72
C VAL A 158 -11.52 8.44 5.34
N VAL A 159 -11.04 9.65 5.57
CA VAL A 159 -11.76 10.68 6.34
C VAL A 159 -11.88 11.94 5.51
N VAL A 160 -13.11 12.38 5.28
CA VAL A 160 -13.39 13.69 4.64
C VAL A 160 -13.57 14.74 5.72
N SER A 161 -12.72 15.77 5.68
CA SER A 161 -12.80 16.93 6.57
C SER A 161 -13.48 18.12 5.87
N ASP A 162 -13.34 19.32 6.41
CA ASP A 162 -13.85 20.58 5.87
C ASP A 162 -13.11 21.06 4.61
N SER A 163 -11.88 20.64 4.41
CA SER A 163 -11.01 21.15 3.35
C SER A 163 -10.29 20.05 2.55
N ALA A 164 -10.38 18.79 2.96
CA ALA A 164 -9.64 17.71 2.32
C ALA A 164 -10.22 16.33 2.64
N ALA A 165 -9.79 15.33 1.88
CA ALA A 165 -9.85 13.93 2.28
C ALA A 165 -8.46 13.47 2.73
N GLU A 166 -8.39 12.73 3.84
CA GLU A 166 -7.20 12.04 4.29
C GLU A 166 -7.39 10.54 4.14
N VAL A 167 -6.52 9.89 3.36
CA VAL A 167 -6.52 8.44 3.12
C VAL A 167 -5.33 7.84 3.83
N GLY A 168 -5.58 6.85 4.67
CA GLY A 168 -4.54 6.24 5.48
C GLY A 168 -4.37 6.87 6.87
N PRO A 169 -3.41 6.38 7.63
CA PRO A 169 -2.44 5.32 7.28
C PRO A 169 -3.07 3.92 7.21
N VAL A 170 -2.43 3.01 6.48
CA VAL A 170 -2.78 1.59 6.61
C VAL A 170 -2.28 1.10 7.96
N VAL A 171 -3.23 0.79 8.84
CA VAL A 171 -2.91 0.22 10.15
C VAL A 171 -2.74 -1.29 10.02
N THR A 172 -1.55 -1.77 10.30
CA THR A 172 -1.27 -3.20 10.50
C THR A 172 -1.03 -3.42 11.98
N PRO A 173 -1.97 -4.07 12.70
CA PRO A 173 -1.86 -4.27 14.14
C PRO A 173 -0.50 -4.85 14.53
N GLY A 174 0.08 -4.34 15.60
CA GLY A 174 1.39 -4.77 16.08
C GLY A 174 2.61 -4.31 15.25
N ILE A 175 2.43 -3.83 14.02
CA ILE A 175 3.52 -3.42 13.13
C ILE A 175 3.59 -1.90 12.96
N THR A 176 2.47 -1.26 12.63
CA THR A 176 2.42 0.20 12.40
C THR A 176 1.78 0.95 13.58
N GLY A 177 1.84 2.28 13.55
CA GLY A 177 1.04 3.12 14.43
C GLY A 177 -0.46 2.90 14.19
N CYS A 178 -1.26 2.86 15.25
CA CYS A 178 -2.72 2.76 15.15
C CYS A 178 -3.38 4.15 15.05
N LEU A 179 -4.70 4.20 14.83
CA LEU A 179 -5.40 5.49 14.72
C LEU A 179 -5.39 6.29 16.03
N LEU A 180 -5.29 5.62 17.18
CA LEU A 180 -5.07 6.32 18.45
C LEU A 180 -3.69 7.00 18.48
N CYS A 181 -2.64 6.43 17.86
CA CYS A 181 -1.36 7.12 17.74
C CYS A 181 -1.51 8.43 16.95
N VAL A 182 -2.28 8.40 15.85
CA VAL A 182 -2.57 9.60 15.05
C VAL A 182 -3.27 10.67 15.91
N ASP A 183 -4.28 10.28 16.69
CA ASP A 183 -5.00 11.21 17.55
C ASP A 183 -4.14 11.72 18.72
N MET A 184 -3.24 10.90 19.25
CA MET A 184 -2.29 11.33 20.27
C MET A 184 -1.28 12.35 19.73
N HIS A 185 -0.76 12.17 18.51
CA HIS A 185 0.07 13.18 17.86
C HIS A 185 -0.70 14.49 17.58
N ARG A 186 -1.97 14.39 17.19
CA ARG A 186 -2.84 15.58 17.03
C ARG A 186 -3.05 16.31 18.37
N ARG A 187 -3.28 15.55 19.45
CA ARG A 187 -3.40 16.11 20.81
C ARG A 187 -2.12 16.80 21.27
N ASP A 188 -0.96 16.22 20.96
CA ASP A 188 0.32 16.82 21.35
C ASP A 188 0.60 18.11 20.56
N ALA A 189 0.12 18.20 19.31
CA ALA A 189 0.17 19.43 18.52
C ALA A 189 -0.88 20.45 18.96
N ASP A 190 -2.09 20.01 19.34
CA ASP A 190 -3.17 20.84 19.87
C ASP A 190 -3.87 20.12 21.04
N PRO A 191 -3.63 20.56 22.27
CA PRO A 191 -4.27 19.96 23.46
C PRO A 191 -5.81 20.01 23.47
N SER A 192 -6.42 20.86 22.64
CA SER A 192 -7.88 20.94 22.48
C SER A 192 -8.44 19.84 21.56
N TRP A 193 -7.57 19.10 20.86
CA TRP A 193 -8.00 18.07 19.90
C TRP A 193 -9.05 17.08 20.45
N PRO A 194 -8.95 16.53 21.68
CA PRO A 194 -9.96 15.61 22.19
C PRO A 194 -11.36 16.22 22.29
N ALA A 195 -11.44 17.50 22.69
CA ALA A 195 -12.70 18.23 22.76
C ALA A 195 -13.27 18.54 21.36
N ILE A 196 -12.40 18.90 20.43
CA ILE A 196 -12.75 19.14 19.01
C ILE A 196 -13.26 17.85 18.38
N ALA A 197 -12.51 16.75 18.49
CA ALA A 197 -12.84 15.45 17.95
C ALA A 197 -14.21 14.94 18.45
N THR A 198 -14.49 15.12 19.78
CA THR A 198 -15.75 14.74 20.36
C THR A 198 -16.94 15.48 19.76
N GLN A 199 -16.78 16.78 19.46
CA GLN A 199 -17.83 17.60 18.84
C GLN A 199 -18.04 17.30 17.34
N LEU A 200 -17.01 16.74 16.68
CA LEU A 200 -17.04 16.40 15.26
C LEU A 200 -17.58 14.99 15.01
N MET A 201 -17.59 14.11 16.03
CA MET A 201 -18.13 12.77 15.87
C MET A 201 -19.59 12.79 15.40
N GLY A 202 -19.87 12.02 14.34
CA GLY A 202 -21.19 11.92 13.73
C GLY A 202 -21.63 13.13 12.89
N ARG A 203 -20.74 14.12 12.69
CA ARG A 203 -21.00 15.21 11.74
C ARG A 203 -20.65 14.80 10.33
N THR A 204 -21.39 15.35 9.35
CA THR A 204 -21.12 15.18 7.92
C THR A 204 -20.39 16.40 7.36
N SER A 205 -19.36 16.16 6.57
CA SER A 205 -18.63 17.22 5.86
C SER A 205 -19.39 17.64 4.61
N LEU A 206 -19.43 18.95 4.36
CA LEU A 206 -19.95 19.53 3.11
C LEU A 206 -18.88 19.61 2.01
N ALA A 207 -17.62 19.28 2.32
CA ALA A 207 -16.55 19.24 1.34
C ALA A 207 -16.53 17.93 0.53
N GLU A 208 -17.41 16.98 0.80
CA GLU A 208 -17.58 15.75 0.02
C GLU A 208 -18.17 16.05 -1.37
N THR A 209 -17.34 16.64 -2.23
CA THR A 209 -17.68 16.89 -3.64
C THR A 209 -17.46 15.65 -4.50
N PRO A 210 -18.14 15.50 -5.65
CA PRO A 210 -17.93 14.37 -6.56
C PRO A 210 -16.46 14.16 -6.98
N THR A 211 -15.71 15.25 -7.17
CA THR A 211 -14.29 15.19 -7.52
C THR A 211 -13.45 14.66 -6.37
N LEU A 212 -13.63 15.19 -5.15
CA LEU A 212 -12.93 14.70 -3.98
C LEU A 212 -13.24 13.22 -3.68
N VAL A 213 -14.52 12.83 -3.84
CA VAL A 213 -14.95 11.42 -3.70
C VAL A 213 -14.21 10.53 -4.70
N ALA A 214 -14.12 10.92 -5.97
CA ALA A 214 -13.44 10.13 -6.99
C ALA A 214 -11.94 9.98 -6.69
N GLU A 215 -11.27 11.06 -6.28
CA GLU A 215 -9.85 11.04 -5.94
C GLU A 215 -9.57 10.24 -4.67
N ALA A 216 -10.36 10.44 -3.62
CA ALA A 216 -10.22 9.70 -2.36
C ALA A 216 -10.52 8.20 -2.55
N ALA A 217 -11.55 7.85 -3.31
CA ALA A 217 -11.88 6.46 -3.60
C ALA A 217 -10.80 5.77 -4.43
N ALA A 218 -10.23 6.46 -5.43
CA ALA A 218 -9.12 5.93 -6.23
C ALA A 218 -7.87 5.71 -5.37
N GLU A 219 -7.51 6.67 -4.49
CA GLU A 219 -6.37 6.55 -3.59
C GLU A 219 -6.57 5.42 -2.57
N THR A 220 -7.74 5.37 -1.91
CA THR A 220 -8.10 4.32 -0.96
C THR A 220 -7.98 2.94 -1.59
N SER A 221 -8.54 2.77 -2.80
CA SER A 221 -8.49 1.50 -3.52
C SER A 221 -7.07 1.11 -3.91
N ARG A 222 -6.23 2.07 -4.30
CA ARG A 222 -4.80 1.83 -4.62
C ARG A 222 -4.04 1.34 -3.40
N MET A 223 -4.20 2.03 -2.25
CA MET A 223 -3.55 1.63 -0.99
C MET A 223 -4.04 0.25 -0.52
N ALA A 224 -5.34 -0.03 -0.63
CA ALA A 224 -5.93 -1.31 -0.27
C ALA A 224 -5.38 -2.46 -1.14
N LEU A 225 -5.39 -2.30 -2.46
CA LEU A 225 -4.88 -3.31 -3.40
C LEU A 225 -3.38 -3.53 -3.24
N HIS A 226 -2.62 -2.48 -2.97
CA HIS A 226 -1.19 -2.57 -2.66
C HIS A 226 -0.97 -3.38 -1.38
N ARG A 227 -1.69 -3.07 -0.30
CA ARG A 227 -1.62 -3.82 0.97
C ARG A 227 -1.94 -5.31 0.80
N LEU A 228 -2.85 -5.63 -0.10
CA LEU A 228 -3.25 -7.01 -0.41
C LEU A 228 -2.33 -7.69 -1.45
N GLY A 229 -1.26 -7.04 -1.91
CA GLY A 229 -0.36 -7.57 -2.93
C GLY A 229 -1.00 -7.76 -4.31
N ARG A 230 -2.09 -7.02 -4.60
CA ARG A 230 -2.84 -7.12 -5.86
C ARG A 230 -2.35 -6.16 -6.93
N VAL A 231 -1.60 -5.15 -6.55
CA VAL A 231 -0.90 -4.22 -7.45
C VAL A 231 0.58 -4.39 -7.22
N GLY A 232 1.34 -4.50 -8.31
CA GLY A 232 2.79 -4.65 -8.24
C GLY A 232 3.43 -3.50 -7.46
N TYR A 233 4.41 -3.86 -6.65
CA TYR A 233 5.20 -2.96 -5.83
C TYR A 233 5.90 -1.91 -6.70
N SER A 234 5.82 -0.65 -6.34
CA SER A 234 6.71 0.36 -6.90
C SER A 234 8.08 0.22 -6.24
N VAL A 235 9.13 0.14 -7.04
CA VAL A 235 10.54 0.09 -6.57
C VAL A 235 10.91 1.33 -5.73
N PHE A 236 10.04 2.33 -5.68
CA PHE A 236 10.25 3.59 -4.97
C PHE A 236 9.64 3.64 -3.57
N ASP A 237 8.97 2.57 -3.10
CA ASP A 237 8.43 2.53 -1.75
C ASP A 237 9.53 2.20 -0.73
N GLN A 238 10.23 3.23 -0.28
CA GLN A 238 11.24 3.16 0.77
C GLN A 238 10.66 3.51 2.14
N THR A 239 9.37 3.28 2.35
CA THR A 239 8.75 3.53 3.64
C THR A 239 9.39 2.62 4.71
N PRO A 240 9.90 3.17 5.82
CA PRO A 240 10.42 2.37 6.92
C PRO A 240 9.39 1.34 7.40
N ALA A 241 9.85 0.17 7.85
CA ALA A 241 8.96 -0.94 8.22
C ALA A 241 7.99 -0.61 9.36
N ASP A 242 8.32 0.38 10.21
CA ASP A 242 7.54 0.87 11.35
C ASP A 242 6.74 2.15 11.04
N ALA A 243 6.97 2.76 9.88
CA ALA A 243 6.22 3.90 9.39
C ALA A 243 5.20 3.47 8.34
N THR A 244 4.17 4.28 8.20
CA THR A 244 3.17 4.13 7.16
C THR A 244 2.77 5.53 6.70
N SER A 245 2.38 5.67 5.43
CA SER A 245 2.01 6.96 4.89
C SER A 245 0.51 7.19 4.93
N SER A 246 0.11 8.46 5.02
CA SER A 246 -1.22 8.94 4.68
C SER A 246 -1.12 9.98 3.57
N VAL A 247 -2.15 10.03 2.74
CA VAL A 247 -2.27 10.99 1.64
C VAL A 247 -3.41 11.94 1.96
N ARG A 248 -3.13 13.24 2.01
CA ARG A 248 -4.11 14.30 2.12
C ARG A 248 -4.39 14.86 0.72
N ILE A 249 -5.66 14.93 0.35
CA ILE A 249 -6.13 15.45 -0.93
C ILE A 249 -6.96 16.71 -0.65
N ASP A 250 -6.47 17.85 -1.08
CA ASP A 250 -7.17 19.14 -0.92
C ASP A 250 -8.40 19.22 -1.84
N HIS A 251 -9.57 19.57 -1.28
CA HIS A 251 -10.83 19.50 -2.01
C HIS A 251 -10.95 20.54 -3.13
N ALA A 252 -10.25 21.69 -3.00
CA ALA A 252 -10.38 22.78 -3.94
C ALA A 252 -9.40 22.67 -5.11
N THR A 253 -8.21 22.11 -4.85
CA THR A 253 -7.10 22.09 -5.82
C THR A 253 -6.73 20.69 -6.30
N GLY A 254 -7.18 19.64 -5.61
CA GLY A 254 -6.75 18.26 -5.85
C GLY A 254 -5.28 18.01 -5.48
N ARG A 255 -4.63 18.98 -4.81
CA ARG A 255 -3.23 18.82 -4.38
C ARG A 255 -3.11 17.67 -3.40
N ARG A 256 -2.08 16.85 -3.61
CA ARG A 256 -1.79 15.69 -2.78
C ARG A 256 -0.55 15.96 -1.94
N ASP A 257 -0.69 15.81 -0.64
CA ASP A 257 0.41 15.90 0.32
C ASP A 257 0.54 14.55 1.04
N GLU A 258 1.72 13.94 0.95
CA GLU A 258 2.02 12.69 1.63
C GLU A 258 2.68 12.97 2.97
N SER A 259 2.30 12.23 4.00
CA SER A 259 2.81 12.36 5.36
C SER A 259 3.10 11.00 5.95
N LEU A 260 4.28 10.84 6.54
CA LEU A 260 4.61 9.64 7.31
C LEU A 260 3.91 9.67 8.67
N ARG A 261 3.40 8.53 9.08
CA ARG A 261 2.74 8.29 10.36
C ARG A 261 3.53 7.29 11.16
N PHE A 262 3.86 7.65 12.39
CA PHE A 262 4.66 6.85 13.31
C PHE A 262 3.83 6.42 14.51
N ARG A 263 4.33 5.43 15.24
CA ARG A 263 3.78 5.07 16.54
C ARG A 263 3.98 6.22 17.52
N HIS A 264 2.97 6.43 18.36
CA HIS A 264 3.12 7.38 19.47
C HIS A 264 3.79 6.66 20.65
N PRO A 265 4.80 7.27 21.32
CA PRO A 265 5.55 6.62 22.40
C PRO A 265 4.67 6.18 23.57
N ASP A 266 3.65 6.96 23.89
CA ASP A 266 2.73 6.67 25.01
C ASP A 266 1.52 5.80 24.61
N CYS A 267 1.48 5.31 23.35
CA CYS A 267 0.35 4.49 22.91
C CYS A 267 0.50 3.03 23.32
N GLY A 268 -0.51 2.47 23.98
CA GLY A 268 -0.53 1.06 24.39
C GLY A 268 -0.54 0.05 23.24
N CYS A 269 -0.73 0.47 21.97
CA CYS A 269 -0.69 -0.44 20.83
C CYS A 269 0.69 -1.10 20.63
N GLN A 270 1.75 -0.59 21.24
CA GLN A 270 3.09 -1.18 21.22
C GLN A 270 3.18 -2.48 22.04
N HIS A 271 2.26 -2.68 22.97
CA HIS A 271 2.30 -3.81 23.91
C HIS A 271 1.44 -5.00 23.48
N VAL A 272 0.73 -4.89 22.35
CA VAL A 272 -0.19 -5.95 21.88
C VAL A 272 0.56 -7.09 21.17
N THR A 273 1.85 -6.95 20.88
CA THR A 273 2.62 -7.87 20.02
C THR A 273 3.47 -8.92 20.73
N ASN A 274 3.24 -9.26 22.00
CA ASN A 274 4.14 -10.19 22.69
C ASN A 274 3.45 -11.43 23.28
N VAL A 275 2.79 -12.24 22.45
CA VAL A 275 2.42 -13.59 22.89
C VAL A 275 2.97 -14.73 22.01
N THR A 276 3.52 -14.47 20.82
CA THR A 276 4.10 -15.55 20.01
C THR A 276 5.26 -15.11 19.10
N SER A 277 6.38 -14.66 19.67
CA SER A 277 7.68 -14.86 19.03
C SER A 277 8.78 -14.76 20.07
N SER A 278 9.31 -15.90 20.43
CA SER A 278 10.59 -16.02 21.14
C SER A 278 11.70 -15.57 20.19
N ASP A 279 12.05 -14.28 20.23
CA ASP A 279 13.25 -13.76 19.59
C ASP A 279 14.36 -13.70 20.67
N PRO A 280 15.45 -14.47 20.55
CA PRO A 280 16.46 -14.60 21.58
C PRO A 280 17.59 -13.56 21.53
N ASP A 281 17.50 -12.46 20.81
CA ASP A 281 18.63 -11.52 20.70
C ASP A 281 18.32 -10.10 21.20
N PRO A 282 18.65 -9.77 22.48
CA PRO A 282 18.55 -8.42 23.03
C PRO A 282 19.67 -7.46 22.59
N GLU A 283 20.68 -7.90 21.84
CA GLU A 283 21.83 -7.06 21.46
C GLU A 283 21.60 -6.20 20.20
N ARG A 284 20.58 -6.48 19.40
CA ARG A 284 20.24 -5.66 18.21
C ARG A 284 19.54 -4.33 18.49
N ARG A 285 19.22 -4.02 19.74
CA ARG A 285 18.53 -2.78 20.12
C ARG A 285 19.44 -1.60 20.47
N ARG A 286 20.73 -1.74 20.34
CA ARG A 286 21.68 -0.63 20.57
C ARG A 286 22.30 -0.20 19.26
N GLY A 287 21.74 0.83 18.65
CA GLY A 287 22.43 1.52 17.58
C GLY A 287 21.55 2.20 16.54
N ILE A 288 20.64 3.07 16.94
CA ILE A 288 20.26 4.23 16.11
C ILE A 288 19.94 5.37 17.08
N ASP A 289 20.97 6.16 17.35
CA ASP A 289 20.83 7.44 18.02
C ASP A 289 20.24 8.43 17.00
N TRP A 290 18.96 8.72 17.13
CA TRP A 290 18.31 9.79 16.37
C TRP A 290 18.63 11.11 17.09
N GLY A 291 19.73 11.73 16.67
CA GLY A 291 20.11 13.07 17.07
C GLY A 291 18.92 14.03 17.04
N ARG A 292 18.76 14.77 18.13
CA ARG A 292 17.88 15.90 18.31
C ARG A 292 18.22 17.01 17.31
N ASP A 293 17.61 16.99 16.14
CA ASP A 293 17.51 18.13 15.24
C ASP A 293 16.17 18.08 14.50
N ALA A 294 15.09 18.15 15.29
CA ALA A 294 13.80 18.52 14.76
C ALA A 294 13.77 20.04 14.64
N HIS A 295 13.99 20.56 13.46
CA HIS A 295 13.70 21.97 13.17
C HIS A 295 12.22 22.26 13.39
N PRO A 296 11.86 23.19 14.28
CA PRO A 296 10.50 23.73 14.36
C PRO A 296 10.34 24.80 13.28
N GLY A 297 9.68 24.47 12.21
CA GLY A 297 9.39 25.49 11.21
C GLY A 297 8.75 24.91 9.97
N LEU A 298 7.41 24.83 9.99
CA LEU A 298 6.56 24.96 8.81
C LEU A 298 5.08 24.79 9.23
N PHE A 299 4.63 25.71 10.09
CA PHE A 299 3.22 26.07 10.17
C PHE A 299 3.16 27.59 10.26
N VAL A 300 3.10 28.26 9.12
CA VAL A 300 2.62 29.65 9.02
C VAL A 300 1.79 29.77 7.75
N HIS A 301 0.52 30.10 7.98
CA HIS A 301 -0.59 30.55 7.11
C HIS A 301 -1.13 29.61 6.06
#